data_87c9a5136b414f0a0a348d5f5e24dc7e
#
_entry.id   87c9a5136b414f0a0a348d5f5e24dc7e
#
_cell.length_a   1.000
_cell.length_b   1.000
_cell.length_c   1.000
_cell.angle_alpha   90.00
_cell.angle_beta   90.00
_cell.angle_gamma   90.00
#
_symmetry.space_group_name_H-M   'P 1'
#
loop_
_entity.id
_entity.type
_entity.pdbx_description
1 polymer ?
#
loop_
_entity_poly.entity_id
_entity_poly.type
_entity_poly.pdbx_seq_one_letter_code
_entity_poly.pdbx_strand_id
1 'polypeptide(L)'
;MPQTNLKLSKHDQQVLESIFNPLELGGFPGANSFVPSESELTDGCVEPESDAVKASKDLEHRAICASEKGDVPEALDLFQKALNLSERASVLNNRAQTLRLAKRDQEAMDDLNRALSLANELEVRTKCHAHCQRGILYRKLDNLDAARSDFEAAAQLGSKFAREQLVEINPYAALCNQMLRQAFDQLK
;
A
#
# COMPACT_ATOMS: atom_id res chain seq x y z
N MET A 1 47.70 -6.94 5.81
CA MET A 1 46.80 -6.99 6.97
C MET A 1 45.82 -8.13 6.73
N PRO A 2 45.63 -9.10 7.64
CA PRO A 2 44.72 -10.21 7.38
C PRO A 2 43.28 -9.70 7.41
N GLN A 3 42.55 -9.93 6.32
CA GLN A 3 41.11 -9.75 6.26
C GLN A 3 40.48 -10.84 7.13
N THR A 4 40.08 -10.49 8.33
CA THR A 4 39.24 -11.36 9.16
C THR A 4 37.84 -11.39 8.53
N ASN A 5 37.54 -12.44 7.77
CA ASN A 5 36.20 -12.82 7.41
C ASN A 5 35.44 -13.15 8.70
N LEU A 6 34.87 -12.15 9.34
CA LEU A 6 33.94 -12.30 10.46
C LEU A 6 32.67 -12.96 9.89
N LYS A 7 32.63 -14.29 9.93
CA LYS A 7 31.39 -15.04 9.77
C LYS A 7 30.54 -14.77 11.01
N LEU A 8 29.58 -13.87 10.87
CA LEU A 8 28.56 -13.61 11.87
C LEU A 8 27.86 -14.92 12.26
N SER A 9 27.65 -15.13 13.55
CA SER A 9 26.83 -16.27 14.02
C SER A 9 25.39 -16.14 13.48
N LYS A 10 24.64 -17.24 13.42
CA LYS A 10 23.23 -17.19 13.04
C LYS A 10 22.42 -16.23 13.95
N HIS A 11 22.79 -16.17 15.21
CA HIS A 11 22.17 -15.27 16.18
C HIS A 11 22.48 -13.80 15.85
N ASP A 12 23.74 -13.46 15.52
CA ASP A 12 24.12 -12.12 15.15
C ASP A 12 23.46 -11.67 13.84
N GLN A 13 23.32 -12.60 12.87
CA GLN A 13 22.56 -12.34 11.64
C GLN A 13 21.08 -12.04 11.94
N GLN A 14 20.45 -12.82 12.83
CA GLN A 14 19.08 -12.55 13.27
C GLN A 14 18.92 -11.23 14.00
N VAL A 15 19.90 -10.87 14.86
CA VAL A 15 19.90 -9.57 15.54
C VAL A 15 20.07 -8.43 14.55
N LEU A 16 20.95 -8.57 13.55
CA LEU A 16 21.11 -7.57 12.51
C LEU A 16 19.86 -7.46 11.62
N GLU A 17 19.30 -8.58 11.19
CA GLU A 17 18.01 -8.56 10.47
C GLU A 17 16.92 -7.87 11.30
N SER A 18 16.91 -8.09 12.61
CA SER A 18 15.96 -7.44 13.51
C SER A 18 16.14 -5.92 13.60
N ILE A 19 17.37 -5.45 13.53
CA ILE A 19 17.68 -4.02 13.55
C ILE A 19 17.35 -3.36 12.18
N PHE A 20 17.61 -4.07 11.08
CA PHE A 20 17.39 -3.55 9.75
C PHE A 20 15.95 -3.74 9.22
N ASN A 21 15.22 -4.73 9.77
CA ASN A 21 13.82 -5.00 9.45
C ASN A 21 12.96 -5.03 10.72
N PRO A 22 12.82 -3.91 11.43
CA PRO A 22 12.09 -3.86 12.72
C PRO A 22 10.61 -4.25 12.59
N LEU A 23 10.05 -4.25 11.37
CA LEU A 23 8.67 -4.67 11.09
C LEU A 23 8.50 -6.20 11.01
N GLU A 24 9.57 -6.95 10.76
CA GLU A 24 9.52 -8.41 10.83
C GLU A 24 9.56 -8.92 12.28
N LEU A 25 10.05 -8.10 13.21
CA LEU A 25 10.13 -8.42 14.65
C LEU A 25 8.98 -7.86 15.48
N GLY A 26 8.15 -6.98 14.94
CA GLY A 26 6.91 -6.54 15.57
C GLY A 26 5.84 -7.64 15.66
N GLY A 27 6.20 -8.87 15.31
CA GLY A 27 5.45 -10.07 15.62
C GLY A 27 5.46 -10.29 17.13
N PHE A 28 4.37 -9.91 17.82
CA PHE A 28 4.07 -10.39 19.17
C PHE A 28 4.33 -11.89 19.24
N PRO A 29 4.91 -12.43 20.33
CA PRO A 29 5.12 -13.86 20.49
C PRO A 29 3.76 -14.56 20.43
N GLY A 30 3.47 -15.21 19.32
CA GLY A 30 2.20 -15.89 19.03
C GLY A 30 1.67 -15.72 17.61
N ALA A 31 2.17 -14.78 16.84
CA ALA A 31 1.75 -14.57 15.45
C ALA A 31 2.72 -15.26 14.49
N ASN A 32 2.58 -16.59 14.32
CA ASN A 32 2.87 -17.23 13.03
C ASN A 32 1.80 -16.77 12.03
N SER A 33 1.62 -15.48 11.86
CA SER A 33 0.76 -14.97 10.81
C SER A 33 1.60 -14.94 9.54
N PHE A 34 1.40 -15.92 8.69
CA PHE A 34 1.77 -15.88 7.29
C PHE A 34 1.16 -14.61 6.69
N VAL A 35 1.96 -13.57 6.56
CA VAL A 35 1.55 -12.35 5.85
C VAL A 35 1.69 -12.67 4.37
N PRO A 36 0.58 -12.75 3.61
CA PRO A 36 0.64 -13.06 2.19
C PRO A 36 1.54 -12.04 1.48
N SER A 37 2.28 -12.49 0.48
CA SER A 37 3.04 -11.57 -0.37
C SER A 37 2.07 -10.74 -1.20
N GLU A 38 2.45 -9.52 -1.56
CA GLU A 38 1.61 -8.61 -2.37
C GLU A 38 1.16 -9.25 -3.70
N SER A 39 1.94 -10.18 -4.25
CA SER A 39 1.60 -10.94 -5.46
C SER A 39 0.48 -11.98 -5.24
N GLU A 40 0.20 -12.34 -3.98
CA GLU A 40 -0.83 -13.33 -3.61
C GLU A 40 -2.15 -12.66 -3.21
N LEU A 41 -2.16 -11.33 -3.12
CA LEU A 41 -3.37 -10.59 -2.78
C LEU A 41 -4.39 -10.67 -3.91
N THR A 42 -5.51 -11.30 -3.62
CA THR A 42 -6.67 -11.40 -4.51
C THR A 42 -7.92 -10.96 -3.78
N ASP A 43 -8.86 -10.38 -4.51
CA ASP A 43 -10.18 -10.13 -3.97
C ASP A 43 -11.06 -11.37 -4.17
N GLY A 44 -11.66 -11.86 -3.08
CA GLY A 44 -12.62 -12.96 -3.11
C GLY A 44 -13.97 -12.50 -3.64
N CYS A 45 -14.66 -13.39 -4.33
CA CYS A 45 -16.02 -13.15 -4.82
C CYS A 45 -16.99 -14.07 -4.08
N VAL A 46 -18.01 -13.52 -3.41
CA VAL A 46 -18.93 -14.29 -2.55
C VAL A 46 -20.22 -14.65 -3.28
N GLU A 47 -20.60 -13.92 -4.32
CA GLU A 47 -21.90 -14.06 -4.97
C GLU A 47 -21.80 -14.24 -6.49
N PRO A 48 -22.80 -14.91 -7.12
CA PRO A 48 -22.87 -14.97 -8.56
C PRO A 48 -22.98 -13.54 -9.12
N GLU A 49 -22.08 -13.18 -10.03
CA GLU A 49 -22.04 -11.85 -10.63
C GLU A 49 -23.32 -11.56 -11.40
N SER A 50 -24.04 -10.53 -10.97
CA SER A 50 -25.15 -9.99 -11.76
C SER A 50 -24.61 -9.38 -13.06
N ASP A 51 -25.46 -9.31 -14.08
CA ASP A 51 -25.08 -8.70 -15.37
C ASP A 51 -24.63 -7.23 -15.22
N ALA A 52 -25.23 -6.51 -14.25
CA ALA A 52 -24.79 -5.15 -13.90
C ALA A 52 -23.35 -5.12 -13.36
N VAL A 53 -22.97 -6.09 -12.52
CA VAL A 53 -21.59 -6.19 -11.98
C VAL A 53 -20.61 -6.53 -13.10
N LYS A 54 -20.97 -7.45 -14.03
CA LYS A 54 -20.12 -7.77 -15.18
C LYS A 54 -19.90 -6.55 -16.06
N ALA A 55 -20.98 -5.85 -16.42
CA ALA A 55 -20.89 -4.63 -17.23
C ALA A 55 -20.07 -3.52 -16.51
N SER A 56 -20.20 -3.40 -15.18
CA SER A 56 -19.38 -2.47 -14.37
C SER A 56 -17.91 -2.86 -14.43
N LYS A 57 -17.55 -4.16 -14.36
CA LYS A 57 -16.16 -4.63 -14.48
C LYS A 57 -15.57 -4.35 -15.87
N ASP A 58 -16.34 -4.54 -16.94
CA ASP A 58 -15.88 -4.23 -18.29
C ASP A 58 -15.60 -2.74 -18.48
N LEU A 59 -16.47 -1.86 -17.92
CA LEU A 59 -16.24 -0.42 -17.95
C LEU A 59 -15.05 -0.03 -17.09
N GLU A 60 -14.88 -0.64 -15.91
CA GLU A 60 -13.71 -0.42 -15.04
C GLU A 60 -12.41 -0.76 -15.76
N HIS A 61 -12.35 -1.92 -16.44
CA HIS A 61 -11.16 -2.31 -17.20
C HIS A 61 -10.84 -1.31 -18.31
N ARG A 62 -11.85 -0.88 -19.07
CA ARG A 62 -11.69 0.14 -20.12
C ARG A 62 -11.23 1.49 -19.53
N ALA A 63 -11.75 1.88 -18.37
CA ALA A 63 -11.36 3.08 -17.67
C ALA A 63 -9.88 3.03 -17.23
N ILE A 64 -9.42 1.89 -16.72
CA ILE A 64 -8.01 1.68 -16.38
C ILE A 64 -7.14 1.84 -17.63
N CYS A 65 -7.49 1.20 -18.75
CA CYS A 65 -6.75 1.32 -20.00
C CYS A 65 -6.70 2.78 -20.53
N ALA A 66 -7.79 3.54 -20.39
CA ALA A 66 -7.81 4.97 -20.75
C ALA A 66 -6.89 5.79 -19.82
N SER A 67 -6.93 5.52 -18.51
CA SER A 67 -6.05 6.17 -17.53
C SER A 67 -4.56 5.91 -17.79
N GLU A 68 -4.20 4.66 -18.14
CA GLU A 68 -2.83 4.28 -18.49
C GLU A 68 -2.31 4.98 -19.76
N LYS A 69 -3.21 5.27 -20.71
CA LYS A 69 -2.90 6.08 -21.90
C LYS A 69 -2.82 7.58 -21.62
N GLY A 70 -3.18 7.99 -20.42
CA GLY A 70 -3.20 9.39 -20.01
C GLY A 70 -4.49 10.14 -20.38
N ASP A 71 -5.51 9.44 -20.91
CA ASP A 71 -6.81 10.06 -21.21
C ASP A 71 -7.68 10.10 -19.95
N VAL A 72 -7.35 11.06 -19.08
CA VAL A 72 -8.03 11.24 -17.79
C VAL A 72 -9.53 11.54 -17.95
N PRO A 73 -9.97 12.43 -18.88
CA PRO A 73 -11.40 12.71 -19.05
C PRO A 73 -12.20 11.47 -19.43
N GLU A 74 -11.73 10.67 -20.38
CA GLU A 74 -12.40 9.43 -20.79
C GLU A 74 -12.42 8.41 -19.64
N ALA A 75 -11.29 8.25 -18.95
CA ALA A 75 -11.19 7.34 -17.81
C ALA A 75 -12.21 7.68 -16.71
N LEU A 76 -12.33 8.95 -16.33
CA LEU A 76 -13.26 9.39 -15.30
C LEU A 76 -14.72 9.21 -15.71
N ASP A 77 -15.07 9.44 -16.97
CA ASP A 77 -16.41 9.20 -17.52
C ASP A 77 -16.75 7.70 -17.46
N LEU A 78 -15.82 6.84 -17.86
CA LEU A 78 -16.00 5.38 -17.81
C LEU A 78 -16.13 4.87 -16.37
N PHE A 79 -15.33 5.36 -15.43
CA PHE A 79 -15.48 5.03 -14.01
C PHE A 79 -16.83 5.47 -13.47
N GLN A 80 -17.32 6.68 -13.85
CA GLN A 80 -18.63 7.14 -13.41
C GLN A 80 -19.75 6.25 -13.95
N LYS A 81 -19.66 5.83 -15.20
CA LYS A 81 -20.63 4.86 -15.79
C LYS A 81 -20.58 3.51 -15.08
N ALA A 82 -19.37 3.03 -14.72
CA ALA A 82 -19.22 1.79 -13.96
C ALA A 82 -19.88 1.87 -12.57
N LEU A 83 -19.68 2.99 -11.86
CA LEU A 83 -20.30 3.24 -10.54
C LEU A 83 -21.82 3.35 -10.61
N ASN A 84 -22.37 3.93 -11.68
CA ASN A 84 -23.81 4.02 -11.89
C ASN A 84 -24.46 2.65 -12.11
N LEU A 85 -23.73 1.68 -12.66
CA LEU A 85 -24.21 0.30 -12.81
C LEU A 85 -24.09 -0.51 -11.52
N SER A 86 -22.97 -0.36 -10.82
CA SER A 86 -22.70 -1.03 -9.55
C SER A 86 -21.63 -0.25 -8.79
N GLU A 87 -21.99 0.23 -7.61
CA GLU A 87 -21.05 0.92 -6.73
C GLU A 87 -20.13 -0.12 -6.06
N ARG A 88 -18.87 -0.21 -6.52
CA ARG A 88 -17.88 -1.17 -6.05
C ARG A 88 -16.65 -0.47 -5.51
N ALA A 89 -16.09 -1.03 -4.44
CA ALA A 89 -14.88 -0.48 -3.80
C ALA A 89 -13.69 -0.45 -4.77
N SER A 90 -13.53 -1.47 -5.63
CA SER A 90 -12.46 -1.52 -6.65
C SER A 90 -12.54 -0.36 -7.64
N VAL A 91 -13.75 -0.02 -8.12
CA VAL A 91 -13.95 1.08 -9.08
C VAL A 91 -13.57 2.42 -8.46
N LEU A 92 -13.99 2.68 -7.20
CA LEU A 92 -13.65 3.88 -6.47
C LEU A 92 -12.14 3.98 -6.24
N ASN A 93 -11.49 2.87 -5.84
CA ASN A 93 -10.04 2.82 -5.67
C ASN A 93 -9.27 3.15 -6.96
N ASN A 94 -9.69 2.60 -8.10
CA ASN A 94 -9.06 2.85 -9.39
C ASN A 94 -9.35 4.28 -9.90
N ARG A 95 -10.57 4.82 -9.67
CA ARG A 95 -10.89 6.22 -9.96
C ARG A 95 -10.04 7.16 -9.13
N ALA A 96 -9.87 6.87 -7.84
CA ALA A 96 -9.01 7.66 -6.95
C ALA A 96 -7.56 7.70 -7.45
N GLN A 97 -7.02 6.61 -7.96
CA GLN A 97 -5.69 6.60 -8.57
C GLN A 97 -5.60 7.56 -9.77
N THR A 98 -6.60 7.53 -10.66
CA THR A 98 -6.68 8.44 -11.81
C THR A 98 -6.80 9.89 -11.36
N LEU A 99 -7.64 10.18 -10.35
CA LEU A 99 -7.78 11.52 -9.77
C LEU A 99 -6.47 12.04 -9.16
N ARG A 100 -5.72 11.18 -8.46
CA ARG A 100 -4.39 11.54 -7.93
C ARG A 100 -3.40 11.90 -9.05
N LEU A 101 -3.37 11.13 -10.12
CA LEU A 101 -2.55 11.44 -11.30
C LEU A 101 -2.94 12.80 -11.92
N ALA A 102 -4.24 13.11 -11.90
CA ALA A 102 -4.78 14.41 -12.33
C ALA A 102 -4.61 15.53 -11.29
N LYS A 103 -3.97 15.28 -10.15
CA LYS A 103 -3.77 16.22 -9.02
C LYS A 103 -5.09 16.71 -8.38
N ARG A 104 -6.15 15.92 -8.50
CA ARG A 104 -7.47 16.15 -7.87
C ARG A 104 -7.53 15.40 -6.54
N ASP A 105 -6.63 15.76 -5.61
CA ASP A 105 -6.35 14.99 -4.40
C ASP A 105 -7.54 14.91 -3.44
N GLN A 106 -8.37 15.98 -3.36
CA GLN A 106 -9.54 15.96 -2.47
C GLN A 106 -10.58 14.94 -2.94
N GLU A 107 -10.88 14.91 -4.21
CA GLU A 107 -11.83 13.96 -4.78
C GLU A 107 -11.30 12.52 -4.68
N ALA A 108 -9.99 12.34 -4.85
CA ALA A 108 -9.36 11.05 -4.62
C ALA A 108 -9.49 10.59 -3.17
N MET A 109 -9.35 11.51 -2.20
CA MET A 109 -9.51 11.21 -0.78
C MET A 109 -10.96 10.77 -0.47
N ASP A 110 -11.95 11.46 -1.05
CA ASP A 110 -13.36 11.13 -0.86
C ASP A 110 -13.69 9.73 -1.42
N ASP A 111 -13.17 9.42 -2.62
CA ASP A 111 -13.31 8.09 -3.23
C ASP A 111 -12.66 6.99 -2.40
N LEU A 112 -11.46 7.22 -1.86
CA LEU A 112 -10.76 6.25 -1.03
C LEU A 112 -11.47 6.01 0.30
N ASN A 113 -12.01 7.06 0.93
CA ASN A 113 -12.82 6.92 2.13
C ASN A 113 -14.08 6.08 1.83
N ARG A 114 -14.73 6.34 0.70
CA ARG A 114 -15.91 5.58 0.27
C ARG A 114 -15.54 4.14 -0.06
N ALA A 115 -14.44 3.90 -0.79
CA ALA A 115 -13.94 2.57 -1.10
C ALA A 115 -13.70 1.73 0.16
N LEU A 116 -13.03 2.29 1.16
CA LEU A 116 -12.76 1.60 2.43
C LEU A 116 -14.02 1.34 3.25
N SER A 117 -15.05 2.20 3.13
CA SER A 117 -16.32 1.97 3.80
C SER A 117 -17.18 0.88 3.14
N LEU A 118 -17.02 0.66 1.84
CA LEU A 118 -17.76 -0.34 1.06
C LEU A 118 -17.07 -1.69 1.02
N ALA A 119 -15.72 -1.70 1.08
CA ALA A 119 -14.94 -2.92 0.93
C ALA A 119 -15.24 -3.92 2.05
N ASN A 120 -15.61 -5.14 1.66
CA ASN A 120 -15.86 -6.26 2.56
C ASN A 120 -14.55 -6.98 2.96
N GLU A 121 -14.63 -7.96 3.88
CA GLU A 121 -13.45 -8.68 4.39
C GLU A 121 -12.72 -9.50 3.33
N LEU A 122 -13.35 -9.84 2.24
CA LEU A 122 -12.78 -10.64 1.16
C LEU A 122 -12.07 -9.78 0.10
N GLU A 123 -12.33 -8.47 0.08
CA GLU A 123 -11.69 -7.52 -0.84
C GLU A 123 -10.34 -7.03 -0.28
N VAL A 124 -9.48 -7.98 0.08
CA VAL A 124 -8.20 -7.72 0.75
C VAL A 124 -7.26 -6.87 -0.11
N ARG A 125 -7.19 -7.18 -1.41
CA ARG A 125 -6.38 -6.43 -2.37
C ARG A 125 -6.86 -4.98 -2.51
N THR A 126 -8.17 -4.80 -2.69
CA THR A 126 -8.77 -3.46 -2.80
C THR A 126 -8.55 -2.64 -1.53
N LYS A 127 -8.76 -3.22 -0.33
CA LYS A 127 -8.46 -2.55 0.95
C LYS A 127 -6.99 -2.16 1.06
N CYS A 128 -6.08 -3.08 0.74
CA CYS A 128 -4.64 -2.84 0.79
C CYS A 128 -4.23 -1.66 -0.09
N HIS A 129 -4.68 -1.64 -1.34
CA HIS A 129 -4.39 -0.56 -2.27
C HIS A 129 -5.03 0.78 -1.83
N ALA A 130 -6.27 0.76 -1.33
CA ALA A 130 -6.95 1.96 -0.87
C ALA A 130 -6.24 2.59 0.35
N HIS A 131 -5.81 1.79 1.32
CA HIS A 131 -4.99 2.27 2.43
C HIS A 131 -3.64 2.84 1.96
N CYS A 132 -2.93 2.17 1.06
CA CYS A 132 -1.69 2.68 0.49
C CYS A 132 -1.90 4.04 -0.17
N GLN A 133 -2.92 4.17 -1.01
CA GLN A 133 -3.20 5.42 -1.73
C GLN A 133 -3.60 6.56 -0.79
N ARG A 134 -4.43 6.27 0.23
CA ARG A 134 -4.85 7.26 1.22
C ARG A 134 -3.69 7.69 2.11
N GLY A 135 -2.83 6.76 2.50
CA GLY A 135 -1.59 7.04 3.22
C GLY A 135 -0.66 7.98 2.45
N ILE A 136 -0.52 7.79 1.12
CA ILE A 136 0.25 8.72 0.27
C ILE A 136 -0.38 10.13 0.28
N LEU A 137 -1.71 10.25 0.21
CA LEU A 137 -2.39 11.54 0.26
C LEU A 137 -2.22 12.22 1.62
N TYR A 138 -2.35 11.49 2.73
CA TYR A 138 -2.08 12.04 4.07
C TYR A 138 -0.63 12.51 4.22
N ARG A 139 0.35 11.73 3.71
CA ARG A 139 1.76 12.15 3.69
C ARG A 139 1.95 13.44 2.90
N LYS A 140 1.27 13.60 1.76
CA LYS A 140 1.30 14.83 0.95
C LYS A 140 0.70 16.04 1.68
N LEU A 141 -0.26 15.80 2.56
CA LEU A 141 -0.90 16.81 3.42
C LEU A 141 -0.13 17.05 4.74
N ASP A 142 1.05 16.44 4.89
CA ASP A 142 1.88 16.49 6.10
C ASP A 142 1.19 15.92 7.36
N ASN A 143 0.15 15.11 7.17
CA ASN A 143 -0.51 14.38 8.26
C ASN A 143 0.13 13.00 8.43
N LEU A 144 1.31 13.00 9.07
CA LEU A 144 2.12 11.79 9.21
C LEU A 144 1.49 10.72 10.11
N ASP A 145 0.68 11.11 11.09
CA ASP A 145 0.01 10.16 11.98
C ASP A 145 -1.09 9.38 11.24
N ALA A 146 -1.92 10.06 10.46
CA ALA A 146 -2.92 9.41 9.62
C ALA A 146 -2.26 8.56 8.51
N ALA A 147 -1.17 9.06 7.90
CA ALA A 147 -0.40 8.31 6.92
C ALA A 147 0.16 7.02 7.51
N ARG A 148 0.73 7.09 8.73
CA ARG A 148 1.25 5.93 9.45
C ARG A 148 0.17 4.89 9.70
N SER A 149 -0.98 5.31 10.22
CA SER A 149 -2.11 4.41 10.50
C SER A 149 -2.56 3.66 9.23
N ASP A 150 -2.66 4.35 8.09
CA ASP A 150 -3.03 3.73 6.82
C ASP A 150 -1.95 2.78 6.29
N PHE A 151 -0.68 3.16 6.37
CA PHE A 151 0.41 2.26 5.96
C PHE A 151 0.54 1.05 6.88
N GLU A 152 0.27 1.17 8.20
CA GLU A 152 0.21 0.04 9.12
C GLU A 152 -0.91 -0.95 8.72
N ALA A 153 -2.10 -0.43 8.42
CA ALA A 153 -3.21 -1.25 7.94
C ALA A 153 -2.85 -1.97 6.62
N ALA A 154 -2.27 -1.27 5.65
CA ALA A 154 -1.84 -1.87 4.39
C ALA A 154 -0.70 -2.89 4.58
N ALA A 155 0.25 -2.64 5.48
CA ALA A 155 1.35 -3.54 5.78
C ALA A 155 0.86 -4.85 6.42
N GLN A 156 -0.15 -4.78 7.30
CA GLN A 156 -0.82 -5.95 7.87
C GLN A 156 -1.54 -6.79 6.81
N LEU A 157 -2.05 -6.15 5.75
CA LEU A 157 -2.65 -6.82 4.59
C LEU A 157 -1.60 -7.37 3.61
N GLY A 158 -0.31 -7.12 3.84
CA GLY A 158 0.78 -7.69 3.03
C GLY A 158 1.50 -6.72 2.11
N SER A 159 1.17 -5.42 2.10
CA SER A 159 1.84 -4.44 1.23
C SER A 159 3.31 -4.26 1.61
N LYS A 160 4.20 -4.61 0.68
CA LYS A 160 5.63 -4.30 0.78
C LYS A 160 5.88 -2.79 0.71
N PHE A 161 5.19 -2.12 -0.21
CA PHE A 161 5.27 -0.66 -0.35
C PHE A 161 4.94 0.06 0.97
N ALA A 162 3.85 -0.34 1.65
CA ALA A 162 3.47 0.28 2.90
C ALA A 162 4.53 0.09 4.00
N ARG A 163 5.16 -1.09 4.08
CA ARG A 163 6.28 -1.34 5.00
C ARG A 163 7.47 -0.41 4.73
N GLU A 164 7.83 -0.22 3.47
CA GLU A 164 8.89 0.72 3.08
C GLU A 164 8.54 2.16 3.47
N GLN A 165 7.27 2.58 3.25
CA GLN A 165 6.82 3.92 3.64
C GLN A 165 6.84 4.13 5.17
N LEU A 166 6.52 3.12 5.96
CA LEU A 166 6.62 3.20 7.42
C LEU A 166 8.05 3.44 7.90
N VAL A 167 9.04 2.83 7.24
CA VAL A 167 10.45 3.10 7.53
C VAL A 167 10.83 4.53 7.19
N GLU A 168 10.38 5.04 6.03
CA GLU A 168 10.69 6.41 5.58
C GLU A 168 10.10 7.49 6.48
N ILE A 169 8.88 7.31 6.98
CA ILE A 169 8.22 8.27 7.87
C ILE A 169 8.62 8.12 9.34
N ASN A 170 9.46 7.12 9.67
CA ASN A 170 9.98 6.97 11.02
C ASN A 170 11.11 7.97 11.26
N PRO A 171 10.94 8.95 12.18
CA PRO A 171 11.96 9.96 12.42
C PRO A 171 13.29 9.39 12.96
N TYR A 172 13.23 8.22 13.60
CA TYR A 172 14.41 7.55 14.12
C TYR A 172 15.20 6.78 13.06
N ALA A 173 14.56 6.31 12.00
CA ALA A 173 15.23 5.58 10.92
C ALA A 173 16.24 6.46 10.18
N ALA A 174 15.90 7.71 9.90
CA ALA A 174 16.81 8.68 9.27
C ALA A 174 18.02 8.96 10.16
N LEU A 175 17.80 9.17 11.48
CA LEU A 175 18.85 9.41 12.45
C LEU A 175 19.78 8.19 12.60
N CYS A 176 19.23 7.00 12.73
CA CYS A 176 20.01 5.76 12.80
C CYS A 176 20.86 5.54 11.55
N ASN A 177 20.31 5.76 10.36
CA ASN A 177 21.05 5.67 9.10
C ASN A 177 22.19 6.70 9.03
N GLN A 178 21.98 7.92 9.52
CA GLN A 178 23.02 8.93 9.58
C GLN A 178 24.15 8.53 10.55
N MET A 179 23.79 8.05 11.74
CA MET A 179 24.77 7.59 12.75
C MET A 179 25.58 6.39 12.24
N LEU A 180 24.94 5.44 11.58
CA LEU A 180 25.61 4.30 10.96
C LEU A 180 26.61 4.74 9.88
N ARG A 181 26.22 5.65 8.99
CA ARG A 181 27.14 6.19 7.97
C ARG A 181 28.35 6.87 8.62
N GLN A 182 28.13 7.69 9.66
CA GLN A 182 29.22 8.34 10.38
C GLN A 182 30.16 7.32 11.05
N ALA A 183 29.61 6.27 11.67
CA ALA A 183 30.42 5.21 12.26
C ALA A 183 31.24 4.45 11.21
N PHE A 184 30.67 4.12 10.06
CA PHE A 184 31.40 3.48 8.97
C PHE A 184 32.51 4.37 8.37
N ASP A 185 32.28 5.68 8.26
CA ASP A 185 33.29 6.61 7.74
C ASP A 185 34.45 6.81 8.73
N GLN A 186 34.22 6.66 10.05
CA GLN A 186 35.27 6.69 11.08
C GLN A 186 36.11 5.39 11.12
N LEU A 187 35.61 4.31 10.55
CA LEU A 187 36.33 3.01 10.49
C LEU A 187 37.17 2.85 9.23
N LYS A 188 37.17 3.80 8.31
CA LYS A 188 38.02 3.86 7.10
C LYS A 188 39.32 4.60 7.40
#